data_563989acb379844beef525d6048a673d
#
_entry.id   563989acb379844beef525d6048a673d
#
_cell.length_a   1.000
_cell.length_b   1.000
_cell.length_c   1.000
_cell.angle_alpha   90.00
_cell.angle_beta   90.00
_cell.angle_gamma   90.00
#
_symmetry.space_group_name_H-M   'P 1'
#
loop_
_entity.id
_entity.type
_entity.pdbx_description
1 polymer ?
#
loop_
_entity_poly.entity_id
_entity_poly.type
_entity_poly.pdbx_seq_one_letter_code
_entity_poly.pdbx_strand_id
1 'polypeptide(L)'
;MKQLALILSIFSACCRLAFAGTAYTGKEMKQVAPAPCPQWYADNEWNVSLWGTYAATGTEFAPNPSLADIVQSTTEGHTVYGTFDKYLGGDHAWGGGIDLRYFFRRYFGIGVEGFVLNAHRGAGFNLERAGGPSAGIKERTSDERAVGEVLGTFTLRYPIQCSRFSPYVWAGGGVIFGGGERDEIVLDGFAPEGPVFHTVHHGTSTEAVGQFGGGLEFRVTPHIGWMNDFSWNVINGPQNNFGMVRSGLTFAF
;
A
#
# COMPACT_ATOMS: atom_id res chain seq x y z
N MET A 1 -15.83 -4.85 -17.48
CA MET A 1 -16.05 -6.29 -17.62
C MET A 1 -15.34 -6.93 -18.82
N LYS A 2 -15.25 -6.29 -20.00
CA LYS A 2 -14.56 -6.88 -21.19
C LYS A 2 -13.04 -7.05 -21.00
N GLN A 3 -12.38 -6.17 -20.28
CA GLN A 3 -10.93 -6.26 -20.05
C GLN A 3 -10.54 -7.37 -19.05
N LEU A 4 -11.39 -7.64 -18.06
CA LEU A 4 -11.15 -8.73 -17.09
C LEU A 4 -11.23 -10.11 -17.76
N ALA A 5 -12.16 -10.27 -18.72
CA ALA A 5 -12.29 -11.51 -19.49
C ALA A 5 -11.09 -11.77 -20.40
N LEU A 6 -10.46 -10.71 -20.93
CA LEU A 6 -9.26 -10.83 -21.78
C LEU A 6 -8.04 -11.29 -20.95
N ILE A 7 -7.85 -10.76 -19.76
CA ILE A 7 -6.74 -11.14 -18.85
C ILE A 7 -6.91 -12.60 -18.41
N LEU A 8 -8.12 -13.03 -18.06
CA LEU A 8 -8.39 -14.42 -17.68
C LEU A 8 -8.17 -15.40 -18.84
N SER A 9 -8.49 -15.00 -20.07
CA SER A 9 -8.29 -15.86 -21.25
C SER A 9 -6.81 -16.02 -21.62
N ILE A 10 -5.99 -14.97 -21.46
CA ILE A 10 -4.55 -15.03 -21.68
C ILE A 10 -3.88 -15.93 -20.62
N PHE A 11 -4.29 -15.83 -19.36
CA PHE A 11 -3.78 -16.68 -18.27
C PHE A 11 -4.12 -18.17 -18.48
N SER A 12 -5.34 -18.47 -18.95
CA SER A 12 -5.79 -19.83 -19.27
C SER A 12 -5.07 -20.42 -20.49
N ALA A 13 -4.68 -19.61 -21.47
CA ALA A 13 -3.94 -20.05 -22.66
C ALA A 13 -2.49 -20.38 -22.33
N CYS A 14 -1.82 -19.60 -21.47
CA CYS A 14 -0.46 -19.87 -21.03
C CYS A 14 -0.33 -21.17 -20.22
N CYS A 15 -1.35 -21.53 -19.44
CA CYS A 15 -1.33 -22.77 -18.66
C CYS A 15 -1.48 -24.04 -19.54
N ARG A 16 -2.04 -23.93 -20.73
CA ARG A 16 -2.23 -25.10 -21.64
C ARG A 16 -1.00 -25.44 -22.49
N LEU A 17 -0.08 -24.51 -22.67
CA LEU A 17 1.15 -24.75 -23.46
C LEU A 17 2.22 -25.55 -22.71
N ALA A 18 2.06 -25.80 -21.42
CA ALA A 18 3.01 -26.54 -20.61
C ALA A 18 2.86 -28.09 -20.67
N PHE A 19 1.86 -28.62 -21.38
CA PHE A 19 1.54 -30.07 -21.38
C PHE A 19 1.71 -30.77 -22.72
N ALA A 20 2.34 -30.16 -23.72
CA ALA A 20 2.62 -30.84 -24.98
C ALA A 20 3.94 -31.62 -24.90
N GLY A 21 3.95 -32.72 -24.15
CA GLY A 21 5.00 -33.73 -24.21
C GLY A 21 4.74 -34.69 -25.38
N THR A 22 5.61 -34.73 -26.38
CA THR A 22 5.58 -35.70 -27.46
C THR A 22 5.85 -37.09 -26.93
N ALA A 23 4.94 -38.05 -27.21
CA ALA A 23 5.17 -39.46 -26.94
C ALA A 23 6.27 -39.99 -27.89
N TYR A 24 7.41 -40.28 -27.35
CA TYR A 24 8.50 -40.99 -28.06
C TYR A 24 8.29 -42.49 -27.95
N THR A 25 7.93 -43.12 -29.04
CA THR A 25 7.88 -44.59 -29.17
C THR A 25 9.22 -45.12 -29.67
N GLY A 26 9.89 -45.96 -28.88
CA GLY A 26 10.86 -46.92 -29.38
C GLY A 26 12.26 -46.86 -28.80
N LYS A 27 12.60 -47.93 -28.14
CA LYS A 27 13.85 -48.47 -27.55
C LYS A 27 13.97 -48.21 -26.05
N GLU A 28 14.14 -49.33 -25.32
CA GLU A 28 14.46 -49.36 -23.88
C GLU A 28 15.75 -48.58 -23.59
N MET A 29 15.62 -47.27 -23.51
CA MET A 29 16.59 -46.47 -22.82
C MET A 29 16.35 -46.69 -21.32
N LYS A 30 17.39 -47.19 -20.61
CA LYS A 30 17.45 -47.10 -19.15
C LYS A 30 16.90 -45.76 -18.76
N GLN A 31 15.72 -45.75 -18.15
CA GLN A 31 15.15 -44.49 -17.60
C GLN A 31 16.13 -43.97 -16.55
N VAL A 32 17.00 -43.07 -16.98
CA VAL A 32 17.78 -42.28 -16.03
C VAL A 32 16.73 -41.46 -15.26
N ALA A 33 16.59 -41.78 -13.97
CA ALA A 33 15.70 -41.02 -13.12
C ALA A 33 16.00 -39.53 -13.32
N PRO A 34 14.98 -38.70 -13.62
CA PRO A 34 15.20 -37.27 -13.81
C PRO A 34 15.91 -36.71 -12.58
N ALA A 35 16.93 -35.89 -12.80
CA ALA A 35 17.66 -35.27 -11.72
C ALA A 35 16.70 -34.63 -10.73
N PRO A 36 16.86 -34.80 -9.42
CA PRO A 36 15.98 -34.22 -8.43
C PRO A 36 15.95 -32.71 -8.59
N CYS A 37 14.73 -32.14 -8.60
CA CYS A 37 14.56 -30.71 -8.73
C CYS A 37 15.21 -29.97 -7.56
N PRO A 38 15.94 -28.88 -7.83
CA PRO A 38 16.46 -28.03 -6.77
C PRO A 38 15.35 -27.56 -5.84
N GLN A 39 15.55 -27.68 -4.54
CA GLN A 39 14.60 -27.19 -3.55
C GLN A 39 14.87 -25.70 -3.29
N TRP A 40 14.04 -24.84 -3.86
CA TRP A 40 14.15 -23.37 -3.74
C TRP A 40 13.52 -22.82 -2.49
N TYR A 41 12.52 -23.50 -1.93
CA TYR A 41 11.70 -23.08 -0.80
C TYR A 41 11.61 -24.23 0.20
N ALA A 42 12.01 -23.99 1.43
CA ALA A 42 12.07 -25.02 2.46
C ALA A 42 10.91 -24.91 3.47
N ASP A 43 10.71 -25.97 4.24
CA ASP A 43 9.95 -25.94 5.48
C ASP A 43 10.86 -25.38 6.59
N ASN A 44 10.27 -24.75 7.62
CA ASN A 44 10.98 -24.13 8.74
C ASN A 44 12.01 -23.08 8.31
N GLU A 45 11.64 -22.24 7.34
CA GLU A 45 12.51 -21.23 6.74
C GLU A 45 12.23 -19.85 7.34
N TRP A 46 13.29 -19.17 7.75
CA TRP A 46 13.26 -17.77 8.12
C TRP A 46 13.56 -16.90 6.90
N ASN A 47 12.74 -15.88 6.68
CA ASN A 47 12.95 -14.90 5.62
C ASN A 47 13.04 -13.50 6.23
N VAL A 48 14.11 -12.80 5.87
CA VAL A 48 14.26 -11.37 6.13
C VAL A 48 14.21 -10.64 4.80
N SER A 49 13.28 -9.70 4.64
CA SER A 49 13.19 -8.90 3.41
C SER A 49 13.44 -7.44 3.71
N LEU A 50 14.15 -6.79 2.78
CA LEU A 50 14.38 -5.35 2.74
C LEU A 50 13.80 -4.83 1.43
N TRP A 51 12.94 -3.84 1.50
CA TRP A 51 12.21 -3.37 0.32
C TRP A 51 11.99 -1.85 0.32
N GLY A 52 11.92 -1.32 -0.90
CA GLY A 52 11.45 0.02 -1.16
C GLY A 52 9.99 0.00 -1.59
N THR A 53 9.29 1.09 -1.38
CA THR A 53 7.87 1.21 -1.71
C THR A 53 7.49 2.56 -2.28
N TYR A 54 6.44 2.51 -3.09
CA TYR A 54 5.68 3.67 -3.54
C TYR A 54 4.23 3.47 -3.14
N ALA A 55 3.69 4.41 -2.38
CA ALA A 55 2.30 4.44 -1.97
C ALA A 55 1.53 5.52 -2.74
N ALA A 56 0.31 5.20 -3.15
CA ALA A 56 -0.58 6.12 -3.83
C ALA A 56 -1.90 6.23 -3.04
N THR A 57 -2.26 7.46 -2.70
CA THR A 57 -3.49 7.80 -1.98
C THR A 57 -4.45 8.58 -2.86
N GLY A 58 -4.20 8.59 -4.17
CA GLY A 58 -4.87 9.44 -5.14
C GLY A 58 -6.39 9.34 -5.09
N THR A 59 -7.04 10.39 -5.60
CA THR A 59 -8.49 10.48 -5.79
C THR A 59 -9.06 9.36 -6.66
N GLU A 60 -8.21 8.66 -7.40
CA GLU A 60 -8.60 7.56 -8.28
C GLU A 60 -9.06 6.30 -7.53
N PHE A 61 -8.62 6.12 -6.28
CA PHE A 61 -8.97 4.97 -5.43
C PHE A 61 -10.01 5.30 -4.36
N ALA A 62 -10.26 6.58 -4.08
CA ALA A 62 -11.36 7.00 -3.21
C ALA A 62 -12.57 7.35 -4.08
N PRO A 63 -13.79 6.93 -3.72
CA PRO A 63 -14.98 7.42 -4.39
C PRO A 63 -15.05 8.95 -4.16
N ASN A 64 -14.53 9.68 -5.16
CA ASN A 64 -14.68 11.11 -5.35
C ASN A 64 -14.69 11.92 -4.04
N PRO A 65 -13.56 12.30 -3.46
CA PRO A 65 -13.59 13.45 -2.58
C PRO A 65 -13.79 14.64 -3.51
N SER A 66 -15.07 14.97 -3.80
CA SER A 66 -15.39 16.29 -4.27
C SER A 66 -14.63 17.26 -3.37
N LEU A 67 -13.91 18.17 -4.00
CA LEU A 67 -13.31 19.33 -3.35
C LEU A 67 -13.99 19.62 -2.03
N ALA A 68 -13.25 19.39 -0.95
CA ALA A 68 -13.68 19.70 0.38
C ALA A 68 -15.03 19.07 0.76
N ASP A 69 -14.96 18.06 1.53
CA ASP A 69 -15.86 18.05 2.65
C ASP A 69 -15.46 19.24 3.53
N ILE A 70 -15.73 20.44 3.03
CA ILE A 70 -15.77 21.66 3.83
C ILE A 70 -16.99 21.48 4.71
N VAL A 71 -16.80 20.85 5.86
CA VAL A 71 -17.83 20.79 6.87
C VAL A 71 -17.97 22.19 7.43
N GLN A 72 -18.96 22.92 6.92
CA GLN A 72 -19.42 24.15 7.55
C GLN A 72 -20.16 23.77 8.82
N SER A 73 -19.50 23.87 9.96
CA SER A 73 -20.13 23.75 11.27
C SER A 73 -20.29 25.14 11.87
N THR A 74 -21.52 25.52 12.18
CA THR A 74 -21.82 26.75 12.93
C THR A 74 -22.04 26.36 14.39
N THR A 75 -20.98 26.42 15.19
CA THR A 75 -21.09 26.27 16.63
C THR A 75 -20.83 27.66 17.24
N GLU A 76 -21.77 28.16 18.03
CA GLU A 76 -21.66 29.43 18.78
C GLU A 76 -21.38 30.70 17.94
N GLY A 77 -21.90 30.79 16.71
CA GLY A 77 -21.74 31.99 15.87
C GLY A 77 -20.42 32.08 15.09
N HIS A 78 -19.53 31.05 15.23
CA HIS A 78 -18.32 30.92 14.45
C HIS A 78 -18.54 29.93 13.32
N THR A 79 -18.08 30.27 12.11
CA THR A 79 -18.08 29.34 10.99
C THR A 79 -16.73 28.67 10.91
N VAL A 80 -16.69 27.35 11.16
CA VAL A 80 -15.47 26.52 11.06
C VAL A 80 -15.44 25.90 9.68
N TYR A 81 -14.34 26.07 8.98
CA TYR A 81 -14.03 25.39 7.74
C TYR A 81 -12.97 24.34 8.02
N GLY A 82 -13.34 23.07 8.03
CA GLY A 82 -12.41 21.97 8.22
C GLY A 82 -11.98 21.37 6.88
N THR A 83 -10.71 21.18 6.65
CA THR A 83 -10.20 20.35 5.58
C THR A 83 -9.90 18.96 6.15
N PHE A 84 -10.63 17.94 5.71
CA PHE A 84 -10.30 16.56 6.07
C PHE A 84 -9.16 16.08 5.18
N ASP A 85 -7.95 16.10 5.73
CA ASP A 85 -6.83 15.51 5.05
C ASP A 85 -6.86 13.99 5.19
N LYS A 86 -6.46 13.31 4.13
CA LYS A 86 -6.19 11.86 4.16
C LYS A 86 -5.11 11.57 5.19
N TYR A 87 -5.09 10.37 5.73
CA TYR A 87 -4.12 9.98 6.75
C TYR A 87 -2.67 10.23 6.31
N LEU A 88 -2.30 9.92 5.08
CA LEU A 88 -1.00 10.23 4.51
C LEU A 88 -0.83 11.71 4.07
N GLY A 89 -1.90 12.48 4.07
CA GLY A 89 -1.87 13.91 3.74
C GLY A 89 -1.63 14.25 2.27
N GLY A 90 -1.07 13.37 1.47
CA GLY A 90 -0.68 13.62 0.09
C GLY A 90 -1.21 12.59 -0.90
N ASP A 91 -0.95 12.82 -2.20
CA ASP A 91 -1.37 11.91 -3.26
C ASP A 91 -0.43 10.70 -3.38
N HIS A 92 0.82 10.84 -2.94
CA HIS A 92 1.82 9.78 -3.00
C HIS A 92 2.83 9.89 -1.86
N ALA A 93 3.45 8.78 -1.54
CA ALA A 93 4.52 8.68 -0.58
C ALA A 93 5.57 7.65 -1.04
N TRP A 94 6.82 7.89 -0.67
CA TRP A 94 7.93 6.97 -0.89
C TRP A 94 8.45 6.48 0.44
N GLY A 95 8.95 5.27 0.44
CA GLY A 95 9.50 4.74 1.66
C GLY A 95 10.18 3.41 1.50
N GLY A 96 10.35 2.75 2.63
CA GLY A 96 10.91 1.42 2.65
C GLY A 96 10.67 0.75 3.99
N GLY A 97 10.89 -0.55 4.01
CA GLY A 97 10.63 -1.34 5.18
C GLY A 97 11.43 -2.62 5.24
N ILE A 98 11.21 -3.30 6.34
CA ILE A 98 11.76 -4.61 6.63
C ILE A 98 10.63 -5.53 7.05
N ASP A 99 10.68 -6.78 6.63
CA ASP A 99 9.85 -7.83 7.18
C ASP A 99 10.67 -9.02 7.64
N LEU A 100 10.20 -9.69 8.69
CA LEU A 100 10.72 -10.93 9.22
C LEU A 100 9.59 -11.95 9.21
N ARG A 101 9.72 -13.02 8.41
CA ARG A 101 8.72 -14.08 8.27
C ARG A 101 9.33 -15.42 8.62
N TYR A 102 8.56 -16.24 9.30
CA TYR A 102 8.87 -17.64 9.55
C TYR A 102 7.86 -18.54 8.85
N PHE A 103 8.32 -19.38 7.94
CA PHE A 103 7.52 -20.36 7.24
C PHE A 103 7.66 -21.72 7.94
N PHE A 104 6.66 -22.07 8.78
CA PHE A 104 6.62 -23.38 9.46
C PHE A 104 6.32 -24.54 8.49
N ARG A 105 5.78 -24.25 7.34
CA ARG A 105 5.71 -25.07 6.14
C ARG A 105 6.01 -24.17 4.94
N ARG A 106 6.54 -24.73 3.88
CA ARG A 106 6.86 -23.96 2.66
C ARG A 106 5.69 -23.16 2.07
N TYR A 107 4.46 -23.39 2.52
CA TYR A 107 3.24 -22.71 2.07
C TYR A 107 2.73 -21.68 3.05
N PHE A 108 3.00 -21.81 4.35
CA PHE A 108 2.38 -21.00 5.40
C PHE A 108 3.44 -20.32 6.25
N GLY A 109 3.33 -19.01 6.37
CA GLY A 109 4.24 -18.21 7.19
C GLY A 109 3.50 -17.18 8.03
N ILE A 110 4.12 -16.85 9.16
CA ILE A 110 3.75 -15.73 10.03
C ILE A 110 4.92 -14.77 10.11
N GLY A 111 4.66 -13.51 10.33
CA GLY A 111 5.72 -12.52 10.37
C GLY A 111 5.36 -11.24 11.06
N VAL A 112 6.37 -10.37 11.13
CA VAL A 112 6.24 -8.98 11.56
C VAL A 112 6.85 -8.12 10.48
N GLU A 113 6.15 -7.05 10.13
CA GLU A 113 6.56 -6.08 9.12
C GLU A 113 6.59 -4.70 9.75
N GLY A 114 7.59 -3.89 9.38
CA GLY A 114 7.66 -2.49 9.75
C GLY A 114 8.17 -1.65 8.59
N PHE A 115 7.58 -0.48 8.38
CA PHE A 115 8.03 0.43 7.34
C PHE A 115 7.83 1.90 7.71
N VAL A 116 8.50 2.75 6.95
CA VAL A 116 8.38 4.20 7.05
C VAL A 116 8.14 4.77 5.66
N LEU A 117 7.14 5.65 5.55
CA LEU A 117 6.82 6.41 4.36
C LEU A 117 7.15 7.88 4.59
N ASN A 118 7.78 8.52 3.61
CA ASN A 118 7.85 9.97 3.52
C ASN A 118 6.67 10.45 2.68
N ALA A 119 5.66 10.97 3.35
CA ALA A 119 4.44 11.48 2.73
C ALA A 119 4.60 12.97 2.44
N HIS A 120 4.32 13.35 1.19
CA HIS A 120 4.35 14.74 0.77
C HIS A 120 2.95 15.32 0.81
N ARG A 121 2.74 16.30 1.68
CA ARG A 121 1.46 16.99 1.85
C ARG A 121 1.43 18.25 0.99
N GLY A 122 0.39 18.40 0.20
CA GLY A 122 0.06 19.65 -0.46
C GLY A 122 -1.37 20.04 -0.12
N ALA A 123 -1.59 20.94 0.82
CA ALA A 123 -2.90 21.51 1.09
C ALA A 123 -3.03 22.88 0.40
N GLY A 124 -4.10 23.07 -0.34
CA GLY A 124 -4.45 24.37 -0.93
C GLY A 124 -5.95 24.53 -0.91
N PHE A 125 -6.45 25.64 -0.42
CA PHE A 125 -7.86 25.96 -0.52
C PHE A 125 -8.06 27.36 -1.09
N ASN A 126 -9.18 27.52 -1.80
CA ASN A 126 -9.64 28.79 -2.31
C ASN A 126 -10.92 29.15 -1.58
N LEU A 127 -10.97 30.30 -0.95
CA LEU A 127 -12.20 30.88 -0.39
C LEU A 127 -12.81 31.80 -1.44
N GLU A 128 -13.93 31.40 -2.03
CA GLU A 128 -14.74 32.28 -2.89
C GLU A 128 -15.90 32.86 -2.08
N ARG A 129 -15.97 34.17 -2.06
CA ARG A 129 -17.11 34.89 -1.48
C ARG A 129 -18.21 35.01 -2.53
N ALA A 130 -19.36 34.44 -2.28
CA ALA A 130 -20.54 34.63 -3.11
C ALA A 130 -20.93 36.14 -3.11
N GLY A 131 -20.77 36.84 -4.25
CA GLY A 131 -21.24 38.21 -4.46
C GLY A 131 -20.25 39.34 -4.16
N GLY A 132 -18.97 39.10 -4.06
CA GLY A 132 -17.93 40.11 -3.87
C GLY A 132 -16.63 39.80 -4.61
N PRO A 133 -15.68 40.77 -4.67
CA PRO A 133 -14.37 40.46 -5.23
C PRO A 133 -13.74 39.33 -4.44
N SER A 134 -13.38 38.25 -5.14
CA SER A 134 -12.76 37.05 -4.57
C SER A 134 -11.41 37.41 -3.98
N ALA A 135 -11.31 37.43 -2.67
CA ALA A 135 -10.03 37.39 -1.98
C ALA A 135 -9.62 35.93 -1.90
N GLY A 136 -8.93 35.44 -2.93
CA GLY A 136 -8.37 34.09 -2.93
C GLY A 136 -7.18 34.05 -1.99
N ILE A 137 -7.34 33.49 -0.82
CA ILE A 137 -6.20 33.10 0.03
C ILE A 137 -5.71 31.77 -0.51
N LYS A 138 -4.61 31.80 -1.27
CA LYS A 138 -3.85 30.60 -1.65
C LYS A 138 -2.77 30.38 -0.61
N GLU A 139 -3.07 29.65 0.42
CA GLU A 139 -2.04 29.11 1.28
C GLU A 139 -1.69 27.69 0.79
N ARG A 140 -0.47 27.52 0.33
CA ARG A 140 0.06 26.23 -0.10
C ARG A 140 1.12 25.84 0.89
N THR A 141 0.74 25.04 1.85
CA THR A 141 1.68 24.43 2.79
C THR A 141 2.16 23.11 2.17
N SER A 142 3.46 22.97 1.97
CA SER A 142 4.04 21.68 1.59
C SER A 142 4.91 21.21 2.75
N ASP A 143 4.45 20.24 3.48
CA ASP A 143 5.20 19.59 4.54
C ASP A 143 5.52 18.14 4.16
N GLU A 144 6.76 17.74 4.43
CA GLU A 144 7.17 16.35 4.36
C GLU A 144 7.01 15.72 5.74
N ARG A 145 6.39 14.54 5.76
CA ARG A 145 6.10 13.85 7.00
C ARG A 145 6.47 12.39 6.93
N ALA A 146 7.10 11.91 8.01
CA ALA A 146 7.36 10.49 8.19
C ALA A 146 6.15 9.80 8.84
N VAL A 147 5.59 8.83 8.13
CA VAL A 147 4.51 7.96 8.62
C VAL A 147 5.09 6.56 8.79
N GLY A 148 4.99 6.00 9.98
CA GLY A 148 5.46 4.67 10.30
C GLY A 148 4.33 3.68 10.49
N GLU A 149 4.60 2.39 10.20
CA GLU A 149 3.64 1.30 10.38
C GLU A 149 4.33 0.05 10.91
N VAL A 150 3.64 -0.69 11.78
CA VAL A 150 4.07 -1.99 12.29
C VAL A 150 2.90 -2.96 12.25
N LEU A 151 3.12 -4.12 11.64
CA LEU A 151 2.10 -5.14 11.38
C LEU A 151 2.55 -6.52 11.83
N GLY A 152 1.59 -7.31 12.33
CA GLY A 152 1.68 -8.76 12.33
C GLY A 152 1.07 -9.30 11.04
N THR A 153 1.74 -10.25 10.36
CA THR A 153 1.34 -10.73 9.03
C THR A 153 1.18 -12.24 8.99
N PHE A 154 0.26 -12.70 8.15
CA PHE A 154 0.12 -14.10 7.76
C PHE A 154 0.26 -14.21 6.23
N THR A 155 1.11 -15.14 5.77
CA THR A 155 1.45 -15.29 4.34
C THR A 155 1.12 -16.70 3.87
N LEU A 156 0.43 -16.79 2.73
CA LEU A 156 0.24 -18.00 1.96
C LEU A 156 1.12 -17.91 0.71
N ARG A 157 2.08 -18.80 0.58
CA ARG A 157 3.03 -18.86 -0.53
C ARG A 157 2.81 -20.16 -1.29
N TYR A 158 2.87 -20.12 -2.64
CA TYR A 158 2.74 -21.30 -3.48
C TYR A 158 3.99 -21.49 -4.34
N PRO A 159 5.03 -22.19 -3.84
CA PRO A 159 6.22 -22.51 -4.62
C PRO A 159 5.86 -23.37 -5.82
N ILE A 160 6.15 -22.88 -7.02
CA ILE A 160 5.95 -23.64 -8.25
C ILE A 160 7.03 -24.73 -8.31
N GLN A 161 6.59 -25.97 -8.49
CA GLN A 161 7.48 -27.13 -8.49
C GLN A 161 8.60 -27.00 -9.53
N CYS A 162 9.84 -27.29 -9.16
CA CYS A 162 11.04 -27.18 -10.00
C CYS A 162 11.31 -25.77 -10.53
N SER A 163 10.70 -24.75 -9.95
CA SER A 163 10.80 -23.36 -10.38
C SER A 163 11.34 -22.46 -9.27
N ARG A 164 11.96 -21.34 -9.67
CA ARG A 164 12.44 -20.28 -8.81
C ARG A 164 11.34 -19.31 -8.39
N PHE A 165 10.11 -19.47 -8.92
CA PHE A 165 8.99 -18.57 -8.70
C PHE A 165 8.04 -19.10 -7.65
N SER A 166 7.57 -18.20 -6.80
CA SER A 166 6.55 -18.47 -5.82
C SER A 166 5.58 -17.27 -5.72
N PRO A 167 4.40 -17.37 -6.31
CA PRO A 167 3.34 -16.41 -6.00
C PRO A 167 2.91 -16.56 -4.55
N TYR A 168 2.53 -15.43 -3.94
CA TYR A 168 2.05 -15.40 -2.57
C TYR A 168 0.94 -14.36 -2.40
N VAL A 169 0.13 -14.57 -1.38
CA VAL A 169 -0.83 -13.60 -0.85
C VAL A 169 -0.61 -13.50 0.65
N TRP A 170 -0.93 -12.35 1.20
CA TRP A 170 -0.74 -12.11 2.62
C TRP A 170 -1.77 -11.12 3.15
N ALA A 171 -2.00 -11.19 4.44
CA ALA A 171 -2.82 -10.21 5.15
C ALA A 171 -2.21 -9.97 6.53
N GLY A 172 -2.42 -8.78 7.04
CA GLY A 172 -1.88 -8.37 8.33
C GLY A 172 -2.74 -7.32 9.01
N GLY A 173 -2.41 -7.06 10.26
CA GLY A 173 -3.01 -6.00 11.06
C GLY A 173 -2.03 -5.46 12.07
N GLY A 174 -2.19 -4.18 12.41
CA GLY A 174 -1.29 -3.50 13.31
C GLY A 174 -1.66 -2.05 13.55
N VAL A 175 -0.65 -1.22 13.65
CA VAL A 175 -0.79 0.20 13.94
C VAL A 175 0.01 1.04 12.97
N ILE A 176 -0.56 2.17 12.56
CA ILE A 176 0.06 3.21 11.76
C ILE A 176 0.10 4.50 12.58
N PHE A 177 1.19 5.25 12.51
CA PHE A 177 1.42 6.44 13.31
C PHE A 177 2.18 7.52 12.53
N GLY A 178 2.05 8.77 12.96
CA GLY A 178 2.74 9.91 12.35
C GLY A 178 1.94 10.62 11.25
N GLY A 179 0.76 10.10 10.88
CA GLY A 179 -0.17 10.74 9.94
C GLY A 179 -1.40 11.33 10.63
N GLY A 180 -2.41 11.70 9.83
CA GLY A 180 -3.73 12.12 10.33
C GLY A 180 -3.79 13.52 10.93
N GLU A 181 -2.79 14.37 10.70
CA GLU A 181 -2.88 15.78 11.11
C GLU A 181 -4.00 16.50 10.37
N ARG A 182 -4.64 17.41 11.07
CA ARG A 182 -5.71 18.25 10.54
C ARG A 182 -5.42 19.71 10.85
N ASP A 183 -5.68 20.55 9.87
CA ASP A 183 -5.70 21.99 10.06
C ASP A 183 -7.13 22.46 9.94
N GLU A 184 -7.65 23.08 10.99
CA GLU A 184 -8.96 23.71 10.99
C GLU A 184 -8.79 25.22 10.89
N ILE A 185 -9.52 25.85 9.97
CA ILE A 185 -9.57 27.29 9.84
C ILE A 185 -10.85 27.77 10.52
N VAL A 186 -10.67 28.52 11.59
CA VAL A 186 -11.77 29.08 12.38
C VAL A 186 -11.94 30.54 12.03
N LEU A 187 -13.17 30.95 11.67
CA LEU A 187 -13.51 32.35 11.47
C LEU A 187 -13.81 33.00 12.84
N ASP A 188 -12.94 33.88 13.31
CA ASP A 188 -13.08 34.58 14.59
C ASP A 188 -14.09 35.73 14.54
N GLY A 189 -14.34 36.27 13.36
CA GLY A 189 -15.26 37.39 13.18
C GLY A 189 -14.92 38.24 11.98
N PHE A 190 -15.54 39.43 11.92
CA PHE A 190 -15.31 40.40 10.88
C PHE A 190 -14.73 41.67 11.51
N ALA A 191 -13.48 41.98 11.17
CA ALA A 191 -12.88 43.29 11.42
C ALA A 191 -13.30 44.28 10.31
N PRO A 192 -13.10 45.59 10.49
CA PRO A 192 -13.41 46.58 9.45
C PRO A 192 -12.69 46.32 8.11
N GLU A 193 -11.55 45.62 8.17
CA GLU A 193 -10.72 45.29 7.00
C GLU A 193 -11.08 43.94 6.36
N GLY A 194 -11.99 43.14 6.96
CA GLY A 194 -12.42 41.86 6.43
C GLY A 194 -12.52 40.75 7.49
N PRO A 195 -12.78 39.52 7.06
CA PRO A 195 -12.86 38.35 7.96
C PRO A 195 -11.50 38.02 8.57
N VAL A 196 -11.51 37.75 9.88
CA VAL A 196 -10.33 37.32 10.64
C VAL A 196 -10.39 35.82 10.85
N PHE A 197 -9.33 35.11 10.44
CA PHE A 197 -9.21 33.66 10.57
C PHE A 197 -8.00 33.32 11.44
N HIS A 198 -8.11 32.26 12.20
CA HIS A 198 -6.94 31.59 12.77
C HIS A 198 -6.94 30.10 12.42
N THR A 199 -5.75 29.51 12.36
CA THR A 199 -5.57 28.09 12.07
C THR A 199 -5.32 27.33 13.37
N VAL A 200 -6.12 26.28 13.61
CA VAL A 200 -5.91 25.33 14.70
C VAL A 200 -5.26 24.08 14.13
N HIS A 201 -4.06 23.77 14.61
CA HIS A 201 -3.35 22.55 14.21
C HIS A 201 -3.69 21.40 15.16
N HIS A 202 -4.19 20.30 14.60
CA HIS A 202 -4.36 19.04 15.32
C HIS A 202 -3.16 18.13 15.00
N GLY A 203 -2.52 17.61 16.04
CA GLY A 203 -1.34 16.77 15.91
C GLY A 203 -1.61 15.40 15.26
N THR A 204 -0.53 14.64 15.07
CA THR A 204 -0.56 13.29 14.49
C THR A 204 -1.39 12.32 15.32
N SER A 205 -2.06 11.39 14.65
CA SER A 205 -2.83 10.30 15.27
C SER A 205 -2.17 8.94 15.06
N THR A 206 -2.46 8.03 15.98
CA THR A 206 -2.13 6.61 15.84
C THR A 206 -3.42 5.85 15.61
N GLU A 207 -3.49 5.09 14.51
CA GLU A 207 -4.69 4.40 14.07
C GLU A 207 -4.42 2.90 13.92
N ALA A 208 -5.47 2.10 14.07
CA ALA A 208 -5.42 0.71 13.69
C ALA A 208 -5.44 0.58 12.17
N VAL A 209 -4.63 -0.33 11.65
CA VAL A 209 -4.54 -0.60 10.21
C VAL A 209 -4.68 -2.07 9.93
N GLY A 210 -5.40 -2.39 8.86
CA GLY A 210 -5.43 -3.69 8.22
C GLY A 210 -4.76 -3.60 6.86
N GLN A 211 -3.96 -4.59 6.51
CA GLN A 211 -3.28 -4.63 5.21
C GLN A 211 -3.44 -6.00 4.58
N PHE A 212 -3.65 -6.04 3.27
CA PHE A 212 -3.65 -7.28 2.50
C PHE A 212 -3.02 -7.05 1.14
N GLY A 213 -2.42 -8.10 0.61
CA GLY A 213 -1.71 -7.97 -0.66
C GLY A 213 -1.37 -9.30 -1.29
N GLY A 214 -0.66 -9.21 -2.39
CA GLY A 214 -0.15 -10.37 -3.10
C GLY A 214 0.96 -9.99 -4.06
N GLY A 215 1.80 -10.97 -4.36
CA GLY A 215 2.98 -10.73 -5.16
C GLY A 215 3.64 -12.00 -5.67
N LEU A 216 4.84 -11.80 -6.14
CA LEU A 216 5.69 -12.84 -6.68
C LEU A 216 7.09 -12.73 -6.06
N GLU A 217 7.57 -13.85 -5.53
CA GLU A 217 8.96 -14.02 -5.14
C GLU A 217 9.71 -14.82 -6.20
N PHE A 218 10.89 -14.36 -6.57
CA PHE A 218 11.82 -15.02 -7.47
C PHE A 218 13.12 -15.29 -6.75
N ARG A 219 13.51 -16.58 -6.60
CA ARG A 219 14.78 -16.98 -5.98
C ARG A 219 15.92 -16.99 -6.99
N VAL A 220 16.93 -16.15 -6.77
CA VAL A 220 18.18 -16.17 -7.53
C VAL A 220 19.06 -17.32 -7.07
N THR A 221 19.16 -17.51 -5.75
CA THR A 221 19.75 -18.66 -5.07
C THR A 221 18.75 -19.22 -4.07
N PRO A 222 18.95 -20.39 -3.46
CA PRO A 222 18.08 -20.87 -2.38
C PRO A 222 17.93 -19.88 -1.22
N HIS A 223 18.95 -19.04 -1.00
CA HIS A 223 19.02 -18.09 0.13
C HIS A 223 18.74 -16.63 -0.24
N ILE A 224 18.72 -16.27 -1.53
CA ILE A 224 18.53 -14.89 -1.97
C ILE A 224 17.42 -14.85 -3.02
N GLY A 225 16.42 -14.04 -2.77
CA GLY A 225 15.30 -13.81 -3.65
C GLY A 225 15.04 -12.32 -3.89
N TRP A 226 14.20 -12.07 -4.88
CA TRP A 226 13.62 -10.77 -5.20
C TRP A 226 12.12 -10.88 -5.04
N MET A 227 11.52 -9.94 -4.34
CA MET A 227 10.08 -9.83 -4.15
C MET A 227 9.51 -8.61 -4.83
N ASN A 228 8.33 -8.77 -5.41
CA ASN A 228 7.50 -7.65 -5.88
C ASN A 228 6.07 -7.96 -5.50
N ASP A 229 5.41 -7.01 -4.86
CA ASP A 229 4.01 -7.15 -4.51
C ASP A 229 3.24 -5.82 -4.55
N PHE A 230 1.95 -5.97 -4.48
CA PHE A 230 1.00 -4.89 -4.28
C PHE A 230 0.22 -5.17 -3.00
N SER A 231 0.00 -4.14 -2.22
CA SER A 231 -0.84 -4.21 -1.02
C SER A 231 -1.84 -3.06 -0.95
N TRP A 232 -2.91 -3.31 -0.22
CA TRP A 232 -3.94 -2.33 0.09
C TRP A 232 -4.03 -2.14 1.59
N ASN A 233 -3.91 -0.91 2.03
CA ASN A 233 -3.97 -0.51 3.43
C ASN A 233 -5.35 0.05 3.72
N VAL A 234 -5.97 -0.46 4.79
CA VAL A 234 -7.29 -0.07 5.26
C VAL A 234 -7.13 0.56 6.63
N ILE A 235 -7.39 1.85 6.71
CA ILE A 235 -7.35 2.64 7.93
C ILE A 235 -8.77 3.14 8.22
N ASN A 236 -9.00 3.63 9.40
CA ASN A 236 -10.29 4.19 9.78
C ASN A 236 -10.78 5.26 8.79
N GLY A 237 -11.90 4.97 8.12
CA GLY A 237 -12.48 5.78 7.04
C GLY A 237 -11.94 5.44 5.64
N PRO A 238 -12.84 5.28 4.64
CA PRO A 238 -12.46 4.84 3.29
C PRO A 238 -11.53 5.83 2.56
N GLN A 239 -11.59 7.13 2.89
CA GLN A 239 -10.72 8.17 2.34
C GLN A 239 -9.26 8.04 2.79
N ASN A 240 -9.00 7.29 3.87
CA ASN A 240 -7.67 7.10 4.43
C ASN A 240 -6.94 5.90 3.83
N ASN A 241 -7.66 5.09 3.04
CA ASN A 241 -7.09 3.89 2.42
C ASN A 241 -6.08 4.27 1.33
N PHE A 242 -5.04 3.45 1.18
CA PHE A 242 -4.05 3.65 0.13
C PHE A 242 -3.51 2.34 -0.42
N GLY A 243 -3.10 2.39 -1.69
CA GLY A 243 -2.41 1.30 -2.36
C GLY A 243 -0.90 1.46 -2.28
N MET A 244 -0.17 0.36 -2.20
CA MET A 244 1.28 0.35 -2.10
C MET A 244 1.88 -0.71 -3.00
N VAL A 245 2.92 -0.33 -3.76
CA VAL A 245 3.74 -1.27 -4.55
C VAL A 245 5.09 -1.39 -3.88
N ARG A 246 5.55 -2.63 -3.66
CA ARG A 246 6.81 -2.92 -2.98
C ARG A 246 7.72 -3.74 -3.88
N SER A 247 9.01 -3.47 -3.80
CA SER A 247 10.04 -4.22 -4.49
C SER A 247 11.29 -4.31 -3.63
N GLY A 248 11.86 -5.50 -3.48
CA GLY A 248 12.98 -5.69 -2.57
C GLY A 248 13.64 -7.06 -2.64
N LEU A 249 14.64 -7.21 -1.79
CA LEU A 249 15.44 -8.44 -1.64
C LEU A 249 14.95 -9.23 -0.44
N THR A 250 14.89 -10.55 -0.58
CA THR A 250 14.59 -11.49 0.49
C THR A 250 15.80 -12.39 0.72
N PHE A 251 16.15 -12.55 1.99
CA PHE A 251 17.22 -13.46 2.46
C PHE A 251 16.58 -14.59 3.26
N ALA A 252 16.84 -15.83 2.85
CA ALA A 252 16.26 -17.04 3.45
C ALA A 252 17.35 -17.86 4.18
N PHE A 253 16.97 -18.37 5.36
CA PHE A 253 17.86 -19.12 6.25
C PHE A 253 17.21 -20.42 6.71
#